data_6fea0b84a2a53a5f1d381a6e4de5f92e
#
_entry.id   6fea0b84a2a53a5f1d381a6e4de5f92e
#
_cell.length_a   1.000
_cell.length_b   1.000
_cell.length_c   1.000
_cell.angle_alpha   90.00
_cell.angle_beta   90.00
_cell.angle_gamma   90.00
#
_symmetry.space_group_name_H-M   'P 1'
#
loop_
_entity.id
_entity.type
_entity.pdbx_description
1 polymer ?
#
loop_
_entity_poly.entity_id
_entity_poly.type
_entity_poly.pdbx_seq_one_letter_code
_entity_poly.pdbx_strand_id
1 'polypeptide(L)'
;CDVYRPAAIKQLQVVGKSLNIPVYANENSKDVVRIAKQAISEAYSKLNDVIILDTAGRLHIDEDLMQELKNVKTNVKPHEILLVVDSMTGQDAVNVAQTFNEKLGIDGVILTKLDGDTRGGAALSVKKITGKPIKFAATGEKLSDIEEFHPDRMASRILGMGDMLSIIEKAEEAFDEEEAIKLEKKLKKQE
;
A
#
# COMPACT_ATOMS: atom_id res chain seq x y z
N CYS A 1 -9.11 -5.62 10.77
CA CYS A 1 -9.72 -4.64 11.70
C CYS A 1 -10.86 -3.80 11.07
N ASP A 2 -11.21 -4.00 9.80
CA ASP A 2 -12.45 -3.43 9.23
C ASP A 2 -13.63 -4.32 9.62
N VAL A 3 -14.32 -3.92 10.68
CA VAL A 3 -15.47 -4.66 11.22
C VAL A 3 -16.81 -4.18 10.68
N TYR A 4 -16.79 -3.15 9.84
CA TYR A 4 -17.99 -2.50 9.31
C TYR A 4 -18.39 -3.04 7.93
N ARG A 5 -17.45 -3.62 7.20
CA ARG A 5 -17.66 -4.14 5.84
C ARG A 5 -17.37 -5.64 5.77
N PRO A 6 -18.37 -6.51 5.91
CA PRO A 6 -18.16 -7.97 5.85
C PRO A 6 -17.50 -8.44 4.55
N ALA A 7 -17.75 -7.76 3.44
CA ALA A 7 -17.12 -8.07 2.16
C ALA A 7 -15.61 -7.83 2.17
N ALA A 8 -15.10 -6.83 2.92
CA ALA A 8 -13.68 -6.54 3.01
C ALA A 8 -12.91 -7.68 3.71
N ILE A 9 -13.50 -8.28 4.74
CA ILE A 9 -12.89 -9.43 5.42
C ILE A 9 -12.72 -10.60 4.44
N LYS A 10 -13.77 -10.93 3.68
CA LYS A 10 -13.72 -12.01 2.67
C LYS A 10 -12.69 -11.72 1.59
N GLN A 11 -12.65 -10.47 1.12
CA GLN A 11 -11.67 -10.04 0.10
C GLN A 11 -10.24 -10.21 0.62
N LEU A 12 -9.95 -9.77 1.83
CA LEU A 12 -8.63 -9.93 2.44
C LEU A 12 -8.24 -11.41 2.59
N GLN A 13 -9.20 -12.27 2.99
CA GLN A 13 -8.98 -13.72 3.06
C GLN A 13 -8.67 -14.34 1.70
N VAL A 14 -9.35 -13.92 0.63
CA VAL A 14 -9.10 -14.39 -0.73
C VAL A 14 -7.70 -13.97 -1.19
N VAL A 15 -7.32 -12.71 -0.98
CA VAL A 15 -5.98 -12.20 -1.32
C VAL A 15 -4.90 -12.91 -0.52
N GLY A 16 -5.07 -13.05 0.79
CA GLY A 16 -4.12 -13.78 1.62
C GLY A 16 -3.92 -15.23 1.18
N LYS A 17 -5.02 -15.91 0.83
CA LYS A 17 -4.97 -17.28 0.33
C LYS A 17 -4.22 -17.39 -1.01
N SER A 18 -4.41 -16.43 -1.92
CA SER A 18 -3.72 -16.41 -3.21
C SER A 18 -2.21 -16.23 -3.08
N LEU A 19 -1.77 -15.54 -2.01
CA LEU A 19 -0.37 -15.30 -1.70
C LEU A 19 0.23 -16.29 -0.68
N ASN A 20 -0.57 -17.26 -0.22
CA ASN A 20 -0.20 -18.16 0.88
C ASN A 20 0.18 -17.42 2.18
N ILE A 21 -0.45 -16.28 2.44
CA ILE A 21 -0.27 -15.47 3.64
C ILE A 21 -1.45 -15.70 4.58
N PRO A 22 -1.20 -16.04 5.86
CA PRO A 22 -2.26 -16.25 6.82
C PRO A 22 -3.01 -14.94 7.13
N VAL A 23 -4.33 -15.01 7.17
CA VAL A 23 -5.20 -13.89 7.51
C VAL A 23 -5.95 -14.21 8.80
N TYR A 24 -5.79 -13.36 9.82
CA TYR A 24 -6.59 -13.41 11.03
C TYR A 24 -7.83 -12.53 10.86
N ALA A 25 -9.00 -13.08 11.15
CA ALA A 25 -10.26 -12.33 11.15
C ALA A 25 -11.15 -12.83 12.32
N ASN A 26 -11.90 -11.90 12.93
CA ASN A 26 -12.88 -12.23 13.95
C ASN A 26 -14.18 -11.49 13.64
N GLU A 27 -15.12 -12.20 13.02
CA GLU A 27 -16.42 -11.66 12.60
C GLU A 27 -17.41 -11.49 13.76
N ASN A 28 -17.13 -12.10 14.91
CA ASN A 28 -18.01 -12.10 16.08
C ASN A 28 -17.76 -10.93 17.04
N SER A 29 -16.74 -10.12 16.77
CA SER A 29 -16.37 -8.98 17.62
C SER A 29 -16.34 -7.69 16.82
N LYS A 30 -16.82 -6.60 17.45
CA LYS A 30 -16.67 -5.24 16.94
C LYS A 30 -15.57 -4.46 17.67
N ASP A 31 -14.92 -5.06 18.66
CA ASP A 31 -13.81 -4.45 19.38
C ASP A 31 -12.52 -4.58 18.57
N VAL A 32 -12.21 -3.53 17.80
CA VAL A 32 -11.06 -3.47 16.89
C VAL A 32 -9.74 -3.60 17.64
N VAL A 33 -9.62 -3.03 18.83
CA VAL A 33 -8.41 -3.14 19.66
C VAL A 33 -8.17 -4.57 20.10
N ARG A 34 -9.22 -5.25 20.54
CA ARG A 34 -9.15 -6.65 20.93
C ARG A 34 -8.76 -7.55 19.76
N ILE A 35 -9.38 -7.32 18.59
CA ILE A 35 -9.05 -8.06 17.35
C ILE A 35 -7.57 -7.88 17.00
N ALA A 36 -7.07 -6.64 17.00
CA ALA A 36 -5.69 -6.35 16.69
C ALA A 36 -4.71 -7.05 17.66
N LYS A 37 -4.96 -6.97 18.96
CA LYS A 37 -4.13 -7.66 19.99
C LYS A 37 -4.12 -9.17 19.80
N GLN A 38 -5.28 -9.78 19.54
CA GLN A 38 -5.38 -11.21 19.28
C GLN A 38 -4.63 -11.62 18.01
N ALA A 39 -4.78 -10.84 16.92
CA ALA A 39 -4.07 -11.08 15.68
C ALA A 39 -2.54 -11.04 15.87
N ILE A 40 -2.05 -10.06 16.63
CA ILE A 40 -0.62 -9.92 16.94
C ILE A 40 -0.13 -11.12 17.77
N SER A 41 -0.88 -11.50 18.80
CA SER A 41 -0.52 -12.67 19.62
C SER A 41 -0.45 -13.95 18.80
N GLU A 42 -1.40 -14.15 17.88
CA GLU A 42 -1.39 -15.30 16.97
C GLU A 42 -0.21 -15.25 15.98
N ALA A 43 0.09 -14.06 15.43
CA ALA A 43 1.22 -13.89 14.53
C ALA A 43 2.55 -14.20 15.21
N TYR A 44 2.75 -13.76 16.44
CA TYR A 44 3.94 -14.14 17.23
C TYR A 44 4.03 -15.65 17.48
N SER A 45 2.91 -16.29 17.80
CA SER A 45 2.91 -17.76 18.00
C SER A 45 3.26 -18.53 16.73
N LYS A 46 3.00 -17.94 15.55
CA LYS A 46 3.31 -18.49 14.24
C LYS A 46 4.67 -18.03 13.69
N LEU A 47 5.44 -17.28 14.47
CA LEU A 47 6.75 -16.74 14.08
C LEU A 47 6.70 -15.88 12.81
N ASN A 48 5.65 -15.07 12.67
CA ASN A 48 5.56 -14.12 11.56
C ASN A 48 6.43 -12.89 11.82
N ASP A 49 7.26 -12.51 10.87
CA ASP A 49 8.18 -11.36 10.97
C ASP A 49 7.47 -10.03 10.70
N VAL A 50 6.43 -10.04 9.86
CA VAL A 50 5.66 -8.87 9.48
C VAL A 50 4.18 -9.08 9.76
N ILE A 51 3.56 -8.06 10.37
CA ILE A 51 2.13 -8.05 10.68
C ILE A 51 1.52 -6.79 10.07
N ILE A 52 0.54 -6.96 9.20
CA ILE A 52 -0.21 -5.87 8.59
C ILE A 52 -1.60 -5.83 9.21
N LEU A 53 -1.97 -4.69 9.81
CA LEU A 53 -3.30 -4.44 10.33
C LEU A 53 -4.09 -3.63 9.31
N ASP A 54 -5.01 -4.29 8.61
CA ASP A 54 -5.95 -3.63 7.69
C ASP A 54 -7.09 -3.02 8.49
N THR A 55 -7.21 -1.68 8.44
CA THR A 55 -8.20 -0.91 9.21
C THR A 55 -9.33 -0.41 8.32
N ALA A 56 -10.42 -0.01 8.93
CA ALA A 56 -11.55 0.58 8.19
C ALA A 56 -11.12 1.84 7.44
N GLY A 57 -11.49 1.90 6.15
CA GLY A 57 -11.43 3.11 5.34
C GLY A 57 -12.84 3.65 5.13
N ARG A 58 -13.07 4.93 5.44
CA ARG A 58 -14.34 5.62 5.18
C ARG A 58 -14.10 6.79 4.25
N LEU A 59 -15.11 7.09 3.43
CA LEU A 59 -15.07 8.25 2.51
C LEU A 59 -14.99 9.59 3.25
N HIS A 60 -15.56 9.64 4.45
CA HIS A 60 -15.53 10.82 5.30
C HIS A 60 -14.75 10.51 6.59
N ILE A 61 -13.88 11.44 6.96
CA ILE A 61 -13.16 11.39 8.23
C ILE A 61 -14.13 11.84 9.30
N ASP A 62 -14.61 10.90 10.10
CA ASP A 62 -15.42 11.19 11.28
C ASP A 62 -14.58 11.06 12.58
N GLU A 63 -15.06 11.67 13.64
CA GLU A 63 -14.37 11.65 14.93
C GLU A 63 -14.31 10.24 15.54
N ASP A 64 -15.34 9.41 15.29
CA ASP A 64 -15.40 8.04 15.82
C ASP A 64 -14.32 7.17 15.19
N LEU A 65 -14.12 7.26 13.86
CA LEU A 65 -13.03 6.59 13.17
C LEU A 65 -11.67 7.03 13.71
N MET A 66 -11.46 8.34 13.86
CA MET A 66 -10.22 8.87 14.39
C MET A 66 -9.94 8.39 15.81
N GLN A 67 -10.96 8.33 16.65
CA GLN A 67 -10.81 7.82 18.01
C GLN A 67 -10.50 6.32 18.03
N GLU A 68 -11.16 5.54 17.18
CA GLU A 68 -10.88 4.12 17.02
C GLU A 68 -9.43 3.86 16.62
N LEU A 69 -8.93 4.58 15.59
CA LEU A 69 -7.55 4.47 15.12
C LEU A 69 -6.53 4.90 16.19
N LYS A 70 -6.83 5.96 16.95
CA LYS A 70 -5.99 6.38 18.09
C LYS A 70 -5.93 5.30 19.16
N ASN A 71 -7.06 4.67 19.46
CA ASN A 71 -7.13 3.58 20.43
C ASN A 71 -6.31 2.37 19.95
N VAL A 72 -6.42 1.99 18.69
CA VAL A 72 -5.58 0.93 18.10
C VAL A 72 -4.10 1.31 18.21
N LYS A 73 -3.71 2.50 17.73
CA LYS A 73 -2.33 2.99 17.78
C LYS A 73 -1.74 2.91 19.19
N THR A 74 -2.48 3.40 20.18
CA THR A 74 -2.02 3.46 21.58
C THR A 74 -1.83 2.07 22.17
N ASN A 75 -2.72 1.13 21.84
CA ASN A 75 -2.74 -0.22 22.42
C ASN A 75 -1.80 -1.19 21.71
N VAL A 76 -1.60 -1.02 20.40
CA VAL A 76 -0.81 -1.91 19.54
C VAL A 76 0.61 -1.40 19.37
N LYS A 77 0.82 -0.07 19.39
CA LYS A 77 2.09 0.61 19.16
C LYS A 77 2.77 0.12 17.87
N PRO A 78 2.13 0.32 16.70
CA PRO A 78 2.69 -0.13 15.44
C PRO A 78 4.03 0.55 15.17
N HIS A 79 4.94 -0.14 14.48
CA HIS A 79 6.22 0.44 14.05
C HIS A 79 6.01 1.48 12.97
N GLU A 80 4.97 1.31 12.17
CA GLU A 80 4.68 2.16 11.03
C GLU A 80 3.18 2.30 10.78
N ILE A 81 2.75 3.51 10.43
CA ILE A 81 1.38 3.83 10.03
C ILE A 81 1.44 4.37 8.60
N LEU A 82 0.89 3.61 7.67
CA LEU A 82 0.81 3.96 6.26
C LEU A 82 -0.61 4.40 5.91
N LEU A 83 -0.73 5.59 5.33
CA LEU A 83 -1.99 6.08 4.80
C LEU A 83 -2.11 5.74 3.32
N VAL A 84 -3.18 5.06 2.95
CA VAL A 84 -3.51 4.78 1.55
C VAL A 84 -4.40 5.88 1.00
N VAL A 85 -3.97 6.52 -0.09
CA VAL A 85 -4.64 7.68 -0.70
C VAL A 85 -4.88 7.43 -2.18
N ASP A 86 -6.09 7.73 -2.64
CA ASP A 86 -6.46 7.71 -4.05
C ASP A 86 -5.99 9.00 -4.73
N SER A 87 -5.03 8.91 -5.66
CA SER A 87 -4.45 10.08 -6.34
C SER A 87 -5.45 10.81 -7.23
N MET A 88 -6.51 10.15 -7.67
CA MET A 88 -7.53 10.75 -8.54
C MET A 88 -8.50 11.67 -7.80
N THR A 89 -8.54 11.62 -6.47
CA THR A 89 -9.43 12.49 -5.68
C THR A 89 -8.91 13.93 -5.54
N GLY A 90 -7.74 14.23 -6.11
CA GLY A 90 -7.21 15.58 -6.20
C GLY A 90 -7.02 16.25 -4.83
N GLN A 91 -7.67 17.40 -4.62
CA GLN A 91 -7.52 18.15 -3.36
C GLN A 91 -8.04 17.39 -2.14
N ASP A 92 -9.04 16.52 -2.30
CA ASP A 92 -9.55 15.70 -1.19
C ASP A 92 -8.48 14.75 -0.67
N ALA A 93 -7.65 14.19 -1.54
CA ALA A 93 -6.49 13.39 -1.14
C ALA A 93 -5.56 14.15 -0.18
N VAL A 94 -5.33 15.43 -0.48
CA VAL A 94 -4.46 16.30 0.34
C VAL A 94 -5.09 16.59 1.69
N ASN A 95 -6.37 16.93 1.71
CA ASN A 95 -7.13 17.23 2.94
C ASN A 95 -7.19 16.01 3.86
N VAL A 96 -7.44 14.83 3.28
CA VAL A 96 -7.43 13.55 4.01
C VAL A 96 -6.06 13.30 4.60
N ALA A 97 -5.00 13.40 3.81
CA ALA A 97 -3.64 13.15 4.25
C ALA A 97 -3.20 14.12 5.37
N GLN A 98 -3.56 15.39 5.25
CA GLN A 98 -3.29 16.39 6.29
C GLN A 98 -3.99 16.03 7.60
N THR A 99 -5.29 15.73 7.55
CA THR A 99 -6.09 15.41 8.73
C THR A 99 -5.58 14.16 9.44
N PHE A 100 -5.25 13.09 8.70
CA PHE A 100 -4.68 11.88 9.28
C PHE A 100 -3.30 12.14 9.90
N ASN A 101 -2.48 12.95 9.25
CA ASN A 101 -1.16 13.29 9.80
C ASN A 101 -1.27 14.11 11.09
N GLU A 102 -2.17 15.09 11.15
CA GLU A 102 -2.38 15.93 12.33
C GLU A 102 -3.01 15.16 13.50
N LYS A 103 -4.05 14.37 13.24
CA LYS A 103 -4.84 13.70 14.28
C LYS A 103 -4.23 12.38 14.76
N LEU A 104 -3.60 11.62 13.85
CA LEU A 104 -3.07 10.29 14.13
C LEU A 104 -1.54 10.24 14.10
N GLY A 105 -0.91 11.05 13.24
CA GLY A 105 0.52 10.95 12.94
C GLY A 105 0.81 9.72 12.08
N ILE A 106 0.98 9.93 10.79
CA ILE A 106 1.36 8.89 9.82
C ILE A 106 2.87 8.86 9.63
N ASP A 107 3.41 7.74 9.18
CA ASP A 107 4.85 7.57 8.91
C ASP A 107 5.16 7.58 7.42
N GLY A 108 4.17 7.23 6.60
CA GLY A 108 4.29 7.23 5.14
C GLY A 108 2.94 7.20 4.44
N VAL A 109 2.99 7.35 3.13
CA VAL A 109 1.81 7.35 2.25
C VAL A 109 1.99 6.32 1.15
N ILE A 110 0.92 5.63 0.81
CA ILE A 110 0.78 4.80 -0.40
C ILE A 110 -0.20 5.53 -1.33
N LEU A 111 0.24 5.84 -2.54
CA LEU A 111 -0.63 6.42 -3.56
C LEU A 111 -1.19 5.32 -4.46
N THR A 112 -2.50 5.32 -4.65
CA THR A 112 -3.18 4.41 -5.57
C THR A 112 -3.72 5.14 -6.79
N LYS A 113 -4.03 4.39 -7.85
CA LYS A 113 -4.59 4.89 -9.11
C LYS A 113 -3.72 5.93 -9.83
N LEU A 114 -2.41 5.78 -9.72
CA LEU A 114 -1.47 6.67 -10.41
C LEU A 114 -1.49 6.54 -11.93
N ASP A 115 -2.04 5.46 -12.46
CA ASP A 115 -2.33 5.29 -13.89
C ASP A 115 -3.33 6.33 -14.41
N GLY A 116 -4.28 6.77 -13.57
CA GLY A 116 -5.24 7.83 -13.89
C GLY A 116 -4.73 9.25 -13.63
N ASP A 117 -3.72 9.43 -12.78
CA ASP A 117 -3.12 10.74 -12.48
C ASP A 117 -2.00 11.07 -13.47
N THR A 118 -2.37 11.61 -14.64
CA THR A 118 -1.43 11.89 -15.73
C THR A 118 -0.33 12.87 -15.37
N ARG A 119 -0.51 13.71 -14.35
CA ARG A 119 0.44 14.77 -13.96
C ARG A 119 1.11 14.55 -12.61
N GLY A 120 0.69 13.57 -11.81
CA GLY A 120 1.27 13.29 -10.49
C GLY A 120 1.11 14.41 -9.46
N GLY A 121 0.15 15.31 -9.67
CA GLY A 121 -0.05 16.49 -8.81
C GLY A 121 -0.41 16.14 -7.36
N ALA A 122 -1.15 15.05 -7.17
CA ALA A 122 -1.48 14.55 -5.84
C ALA A 122 -0.23 14.19 -5.03
N ALA A 123 0.77 13.55 -5.66
CA ALA A 123 2.01 13.17 -5.00
C ALA A 123 2.77 14.36 -4.42
N LEU A 124 2.94 15.43 -5.22
CA LEU A 124 3.60 16.65 -4.78
C LEU A 124 2.85 17.33 -3.63
N SER A 125 1.53 17.46 -3.75
CA SER A 125 0.70 18.15 -2.78
C SER A 125 0.66 17.41 -1.45
N VAL A 126 0.47 16.09 -1.48
CA VAL A 126 0.47 15.24 -0.28
C VAL A 126 1.84 15.28 0.41
N LYS A 127 2.94 15.15 -0.34
CA LYS A 127 4.29 15.24 0.19
C LYS A 127 4.56 16.59 0.84
N LYS A 128 4.17 17.69 0.18
CA LYS A 128 4.38 19.06 0.68
C LYS A 128 3.60 19.33 1.96
N ILE A 129 2.34 18.93 2.02
CA ILE A 129 1.45 19.22 3.17
C ILE A 129 1.79 18.33 4.36
N THR A 130 2.04 17.04 4.17
CA THR A 130 2.29 16.11 5.27
C THR A 130 3.74 16.08 5.71
N GLY A 131 4.69 16.44 4.84
CA GLY A 131 6.12 16.24 5.05
C GLY A 131 6.55 14.75 5.05
N LYS A 132 5.60 13.82 4.91
CA LYS A 132 5.85 12.38 5.01
C LYS A 132 6.30 11.78 3.67
N PRO A 133 7.12 10.72 3.68
CA PRO A 133 7.52 10.05 2.45
C PRO A 133 6.32 9.34 1.81
N ILE A 134 6.25 9.38 0.49
CA ILE A 134 5.47 8.42 -0.27
C ILE A 134 6.36 7.19 -0.39
N LYS A 135 5.86 6.02 0.02
CA LYS A 135 6.64 4.79 0.06
C LYS A 135 6.35 3.88 -1.11
N PHE A 136 5.08 3.78 -1.47
CA PHE A 136 4.63 2.91 -2.55
C PHE A 136 3.68 3.65 -3.48
N ALA A 137 3.66 3.19 -4.72
CA ALA A 137 2.76 3.63 -5.78
C ALA A 137 2.05 2.43 -6.38
N ALA A 138 0.72 2.52 -6.55
CA ALA A 138 -0.05 1.51 -7.26
C ALA A 138 -0.61 2.12 -8.56
N THR A 139 -0.34 1.44 -9.67
CA THR A 139 -0.68 1.86 -11.04
C THR A 139 -1.73 0.96 -11.68
N GLY A 140 -2.34 0.05 -10.92
CA GLY A 140 -3.36 -0.86 -11.40
C GLY A 140 -4.02 -1.65 -10.27
N GLU A 141 -4.76 -2.69 -10.63
CA GLU A 141 -5.55 -3.51 -9.68
C GLU A 141 -4.89 -4.84 -9.31
N LYS A 142 -3.82 -5.23 -10.01
CA LYS A 142 -3.12 -6.49 -9.73
C LYS A 142 -2.13 -6.31 -8.59
N LEU A 143 -1.80 -7.39 -7.91
CA LEU A 143 -0.79 -7.39 -6.85
C LEU A 143 0.61 -7.02 -7.36
N SER A 144 0.88 -7.25 -8.65
CA SER A 144 2.11 -6.84 -9.33
C SER A 144 2.17 -5.35 -9.66
N ASP A 145 1.06 -4.63 -9.54
CA ASP A 145 0.96 -3.24 -9.97
C ASP A 145 1.29 -2.25 -8.83
N ILE A 146 1.83 -2.74 -7.72
CA ILE A 146 2.39 -1.92 -6.64
C ILE A 146 3.91 -1.98 -6.71
N GLU A 147 4.54 -0.81 -6.64
CA GLU A 147 5.99 -0.64 -6.68
C GLU A 147 6.46 0.34 -5.62
N GLU A 148 7.75 0.35 -5.32
CA GLU A 148 8.35 1.41 -4.51
C GLU A 148 8.19 2.76 -5.23
N PHE A 149 7.97 3.81 -4.44
CA PHE A 149 7.83 5.15 -5.02
C PHE A 149 9.20 5.75 -5.37
N HIS A 150 9.40 6.06 -6.64
CA HIS A 150 10.62 6.69 -7.15
C HIS A 150 10.39 8.19 -7.41
N PRO A 151 10.89 9.09 -6.53
CA PRO A 151 10.69 10.54 -6.66
C PRO A 151 11.18 11.10 -7.99
N ASP A 152 12.30 10.61 -8.49
CA ASP A 152 12.92 11.11 -9.73
C ASP A 152 12.06 10.77 -10.95
N ARG A 153 11.47 9.58 -11.00
CA ARG A 153 10.52 9.18 -12.06
C ARG A 153 9.27 10.05 -12.02
N MET A 154 8.76 10.31 -10.83
CA MET A 154 7.59 11.16 -10.66
C MET A 154 7.90 12.61 -11.08
N ALA A 155 9.06 13.15 -10.70
CA ALA A 155 9.48 14.49 -11.12
C ALA A 155 9.59 14.58 -12.65
N SER A 156 10.19 13.61 -13.31
CA SER A 156 10.29 13.53 -14.77
C SER A 156 8.92 13.49 -15.44
N ARG A 157 7.99 12.72 -14.89
CA ARG A 157 6.60 12.63 -15.36
C ARG A 157 5.87 13.98 -15.24
N ILE A 158 6.00 14.66 -14.10
CA ILE A 158 5.38 15.97 -13.84
C ILE A 158 5.91 17.03 -14.79
N LEU A 159 7.22 16.99 -15.08
CA LEU A 159 7.87 17.93 -16.00
C LEU A 159 7.60 17.60 -17.49
N GLY A 160 6.86 16.55 -17.78
CA GLY A 160 6.57 16.14 -19.16
C GLY A 160 7.77 15.54 -19.91
N MET A 161 8.82 15.16 -19.19
CA MET A 161 10.03 14.56 -19.76
C MET A 161 9.87 13.09 -20.14
N GLY A 162 8.69 12.51 -19.86
CA GLY A 162 8.42 11.09 -20.03
C GLY A 162 9.13 10.23 -18.97
N ASP A 163 8.69 9.00 -18.84
CA ASP A 163 9.35 8.02 -17.96
C ASP A 163 10.39 7.22 -18.76
N MET A 164 11.42 7.92 -19.23
CA MET A 164 12.51 7.30 -19.99
C MET A 164 13.25 6.23 -19.19
N LEU A 165 13.40 6.41 -17.87
CA LEU A 165 14.09 5.46 -17.02
C LEU A 165 13.29 4.14 -16.89
N SER A 166 11.98 4.21 -16.68
CA SER A 166 11.13 3.01 -16.65
C SER A 166 11.10 2.25 -17.99
N ILE A 167 11.21 2.97 -19.10
CA ILE A 167 11.29 2.35 -20.45
C ILE A 167 12.63 1.62 -20.60
N ILE A 168 13.73 2.24 -20.15
CA ILE A 168 15.07 1.65 -20.22
C ILE A 168 15.13 0.40 -19.33
N GLU A 169 14.67 0.48 -18.06
CA GLU A 169 14.68 -0.67 -17.13
C GLU A 169 13.83 -1.84 -17.65
N LYS A 170 12.62 -1.58 -18.13
CA LYS A 170 11.78 -2.63 -18.74
C LYS A 170 12.39 -3.23 -19.99
N ALA A 171 13.15 -2.42 -20.75
CA ALA A 171 13.88 -2.94 -21.89
C ALA A 171 15.07 -3.81 -21.46
N GLU A 172 15.80 -3.40 -20.43
CA GLU A 172 16.89 -4.20 -19.86
C GLU A 172 16.39 -5.51 -19.27
N GLU A 173 15.33 -5.50 -18.47
CA GLU A 173 14.68 -6.72 -17.94
C GLU A 173 14.23 -7.67 -19.06
N ALA A 174 13.62 -7.15 -20.13
CA ALA A 174 13.18 -7.95 -21.26
C ALA A 174 14.35 -8.55 -22.04
N PHE A 175 15.48 -7.83 -22.14
CA PHE A 175 16.71 -8.33 -22.76
C PHE A 175 17.36 -9.44 -21.93
N ASP A 176 17.43 -9.29 -20.62
CA ASP A 176 17.97 -10.29 -19.71
C ASP A 176 17.14 -11.59 -19.74
N GLU A 177 15.80 -11.50 -19.78
CA GLU A 177 14.93 -12.66 -19.95
C GLU A 177 15.14 -13.38 -21.30
N GLU A 178 15.25 -12.64 -22.40
CA GLU A 178 15.51 -13.23 -23.71
C GLU A 178 16.89 -13.89 -23.81
N GLU A 179 17.91 -13.31 -23.21
CA GLU A 179 19.25 -13.90 -23.14
C GLU A 179 19.29 -15.15 -22.27
N ALA A 180 18.61 -15.13 -21.13
CA ALA A 180 18.47 -16.31 -20.24
C ALA A 180 17.76 -17.47 -20.96
N ILE A 181 16.66 -17.21 -21.69
CA ILE A 181 15.95 -18.20 -22.47
C ILE A 181 16.81 -18.75 -23.64
N LYS A 182 17.62 -17.88 -24.28
CA LYS A 182 18.55 -18.32 -25.35
C LYS A 182 19.69 -19.19 -24.80
N LEU A 183 20.19 -18.86 -23.62
CA LEU A 183 21.21 -19.66 -22.92
C LEU A 183 20.67 -21.03 -22.50
N GLU A 184 19.48 -21.09 -21.92
CA GLU A 184 18.82 -22.33 -21.54
C GLU A 184 18.59 -23.24 -22.74
N LYS A 185 18.13 -22.69 -23.87
CA LYS A 185 17.95 -23.45 -25.12
C LYS A 185 19.27 -23.95 -25.71
N LYS A 186 20.38 -23.22 -25.53
CA LYS A 186 21.71 -23.65 -25.98
C LYS A 186 22.24 -24.77 -25.11
N LEU A 187 22.04 -24.71 -23.78
CA LEU A 187 22.46 -25.76 -22.85
C LEU A 187 21.70 -27.08 -23.09
N LYS A 188 20.39 -27.02 -23.35
CA LYS A 188 19.56 -28.19 -23.67
C LYS A 188 19.84 -28.81 -25.04
N LYS A 189 20.60 -28.16 -25.91
CA LYS A 189 21.02 -28.71 -27.24
C LYS A 189 22.42 -29.32 -27.23
N GLN A 190 23.14 -29.24 -26.12
CA GLN A 190 24.48 -29.81 -25.96
C GLN A 190 24.49 -31.13 -25.16
N GLU A 191 23.31 -31.62 -24.76
CA GLU A 191 23.08 -33.00 -24.34
C GLU A 191 22.44 -33.80 -25.49
#